data_8d1056f05ccefd4288b8fb5ea4dfa27c
#
_entry.id   8d1056f05ccefd4288b8fb5ea4dfa27c
#
_cell.length_a   1.000
_cell.length_b   1.000
_cell.length_c   1.000
_cell.angle_alpha   90.00
_cell.angle_beta   90.00
_cell.angle_gamma   90.00
#
_symmetry.space_group_name_H-M   'P 1'
#
loop_
_entity.id
_entity.type
_entity.pdbx_description
1 polymer ?
#
loop_
_entity_poly.entity_id
_entity_poly.type
_entity_poly.pdbx_seq_one_letter_code
_entity_poly.pdbx_strand_id
1 'polypeptide(L)'
;MGLSAIDLFCGAGGLSAGFVQEGYDLALGIDFDAAAVETYAANFGADLAEHADLLKYTASDVRKRIGGTVDVILGGPSCQPFSTHGRHQRWVVGDPRSDLWSRMFSYVDELRPRAFVMENVPGMLYFGGGTFVESLANAFRGLGYTLNLEMVLAADYNVPQLRRRLIVVGVLGDEPFQFPDPPRLGGWRRDSLAKWERERIARDLLPHITLRQALGSLPDVSEPGVSTYYTGPALGEYDAYMRTPWRSAPSGAPVARTRKVRDHERVPIIEEVRLLAKHVPPGGTWRDIPPHLLPQRFRSMRRTDGTNLYGRMAWDRPAYTMTTQFQNITTGCFIHPDEDRPLTIREGARVQSFSDDFEFIGGIGAQMRLIGNAVPPLLARSLARQLDAHLEGRAADEVEPLIVGPADYRGVPVPGGAEAARAMRSAGKHDDAARARIIRHLQALELSVKSHHTVPGTDVDADLALVDKQIAIFVQGCFIYGCPKCARGTKSQTWWKADIDRRVTERAEQVAAIERIGWTVAVVWEHEDPATLADRLGIGDEAA
;
A
#
# COMPACT_ATOMS: atom_id res chain seq x y z
N MET A 1 -6.78 22.84 -23.99
CA MET A 1 -5.44 22.44 -23.55
C MET A 1 -5.62 21.76 -22.22
N GLY A 2 -4.94 20.62 -22.00
CA GLY A 2 -4.98 19.93 -20.72
C GLY A 2 -4.32 20.75 -19.63
N LEU A 3 -4.54 20.38 -18.35
CA LEU A 3 -3.82 20.97 -17.22
C LEU A 3 -2.34 20.63 -17.32
N SER A 4 -1.47 21.61 -17.09
CA SER A 4 -0.02 21.43 -17.15
C SER A 4 0.52 20.84 -15.84
N ALA A 5 1.47 19.89 -15.92
CA ALA A 5 2.07 19.28 -14.75
C ALA A 5 3.61 19.20 -14.85
N ILE A 6 4.28 19.32 -13.70
CA ILE A 6 5.69 18.95 -13.53
C ILE A 6 5.81 17.86 -12.48
N ASP A 7 6.81 16.98 -12.61
CA ASP A 7 7.06 15.88 -11.68
C ASP A 7 8.45 16.05 -11.02
N LEU A 8 8.44 16.45 -9.76
CA LEU A 8 9.64 16.59 -8.94
C LEU A 8 9.95 15.26 -8.26
N PHE A 9 11.19 14.80 -8.33
CA PHE A 9 11.60 13.45 -7.92
C PHE A 9 10.92 12.36 -8.76
N CYS A 10 10.89 12.56 -10.08
CA CYS A 10 10.02 11.82 -11.01
C CYS A 10 10.29 10.31 -11.07
N GLY A 11 11.48 9.84 -10.70
CA GLY A 11 11.82 8.41 -10.75
C GLY A 11 11.58 7.82 -12.14
N ALA A 12 10.88 6.69 -12.20
CA ALA A 12 10.46 6.10 -13.48
C ALA A 12 9.31 6.86 -14.18
N GLY A 13 8.66 7.82 -13.50
CA GLY A 13 7.52 8.54 -14.04
C GLY A 13 6.17 7.85 -13.83
N GLY A 14 6.02 7.09 -12.75
CA GLY A 14 4.76 6.40 -12.48
C GLY A 14 3.60 7.35 -12.17
N LEU A 15 3.84 8.46 -11.42
CA LEU A 15 2.88 9.55 -11.24
C LEU A 15 2.56 10.18 -12.59
N SER A 16 3.58 10.63 -13.33
CA SER A 16 3.46 11.25 -14.64
C SER A 16 2.63 10.40 -15.62
N ALA A 17 2.87 9.06 -15.65
CA ALA A 17 2.15 8.17 -16.54
C ALA A 17 0.64 8.16 -16.27
N GLY A 18 0.23 8.12 -15.00
CA GLY A 18 -1.18 8.19 -14.64
C GLY A 18 -1.83 9.52 -15.00
N PHE A 19 -1.14 10.63 -14.77
CA PHE A 19 -1.63 11.97 -15.11
C PHE A 19 -1.75 12.18 -16.61
N VAL A 20 -0.75 11.76 -17.41
CA VAL A 20 -0.82 11.81 -18.88
C VAL A 20 -2.01 11.00 -19.43
N GLN A 21 -2.30 9.84 -18.84
CA GLN A 21 -3.45 9.02 -19.26
C GLN A 21 -4.80 9.67 -18.98
N GLU A 22 -4.88 10.65 -18.12
CA GLU A 22 -6.08 11.47 -17.86
C GLU A 22 -6.01 12.85 -18.56
N GLY A 23 -5.04 13.05 -19.48
CA GLY A 23 -5.00 14.20 -20.36
C GLY A 23 -4.19 15.40 -19.85
N TYR A 24 -3.36 15.22 -18.82
CA TYR A 24 -2.44 16.27 -18.38
C TYR A 24 -1.27 16.43 -19.36
N ASP A 25 -0.89 17.68 -19.59
CA ASP A 25 0.27 18.04 -20.40
C ASP A 25 1.51 18.14 -19.51
N LEU A 26 2.46 17.18 -19.64
CA LEU A 26 3.71 17.25 -18.90
C LEU A 26 4.62 18.34 -19.45
N ALA A 27 5.09 19.22 -18.57
CA ALA A 27 6.05 20.25 -18.88
C ALA A 27 7.49 19.86 -18.52
N LEU A 28 7.70 19.07 -17.46
CA LEU A 28 9.03 18.68 -17.00
C LEU A 28 8.98 17.56 -15.96
N GLY A 29 9.90 16.59 -16.01
CA GLY A 29 10.23 15.66 -14.95
C GLY A 29 11.68 15.82 -14.53
N ILE A 30 11.95 15.86 -13.23
CA ILE A 30 13.28 16.12 -12.67
C ILE A 30 13.67 15.01 -11.71
N ASP A 31 14.86 14.46 -11.86
CA ASP A 31 15.46 13.54 -10.88
C ASP A 31 16.99 13.71 -10.85
N PHE A 32 17.62 13.32 -9.73
CA PHE A 32 19.07 13.29 -9.60
C PHE A 32 19.70 11.97 -10.04
N ASP A 33 18.90 10.90 -10.18
CA ASP A 33 19.34 9.58 -10.62
C ASP A 33 19.34 9.52 -12.15
N ALA A 34 20.51 9.35 -12.75
CA ALA A 34 20.66 9.29 -14.21
C ALA A 34 19.77 8.21 -14.85
N ALA A 35 19.65 7.01 -14.24
CA ALA A 35 18.79 5.96 -14.77
C ALA A 35 17.29 6.33 -14.69
N ALA A 36 16.89 7.13 -13.71
CA ALA A 36 15.54 7.68 -13.62
C ALA A 36 15.29 8.65 -14.79
N VAL A 37 16.20 9.59 -15.00
CA VAL A 37 16.09 10.58 -16.08
C VAL A 37 16.10 9.93 -17.47
N GLU A 38 16.98 8.95 -17.69
CA GLU A 38 17.02 8.19 -18.94
C GLU A 38 15.73 7.40 -19.18
N THR A 39 15.19 6.76 -18.13
CA THR A 39 13.90 6.07 -18.18
C THR A 39 12.76 7.04 -18.46
N TYR A 40 12.75 8.20 -17.81
CA TYR A 40 11.75 9.23 -18.05
C TYR A 40 11.83 9.76 -19.48
N ALA A 41 13.03 10.06 -19.96
CA ALA A 41 13.27 10.51 -21.34
C ALA A 41 12.80 9.49 -22.39
N ALA A 42 13.05 8.20 -22.18
CA ALA A 42 12.62 7.14 -23.09
C ALA A 42 11.08 7.04 -23.20
N ASN A 43 10.38 7.27 -22.09
CA ASN A 43 8.92 7.15 -22.06
C ASN A 43 8.19 8.46 -22.37
N PHE A 44 8.67 9.61 -21.92
CA PHE A 44 7.97 10.88 -22.03
C PHE A 44 8.57 11.82 -23.08
N GLY A 45 9.82 11.67 -23.41
CA GLY A 45 10.58 12.47 -24.34
C GLY A 45 11.78 13.16 -23.68
N ALA A 46 12.88 13.24 -24.40
CA ALA A 46 14.14 13.80 -23.89
C ALA A 46 14.00 15.28 -23.48
N ASP A 47 13.16 16.03 -24.15
CA ASP A 47 12.93 17.44 -23.87
C ASP A 47 12.16 17.66 -22.54
N LEU A 48 11.52 16.64 -22.01
CA LEU A 48 10.76 16.68 -20.76
C LEU A 48 11.51 16.10 -19.56
N ALA A 49 12.74 15.65 -19.75
CA ALA A 49 13.56 15.03 -18.70
C ALA A 49 14.74 15.95 -18.32
N GLU A 50 14.88 16.22 -17.03
CA GLU A 50 15.96 17.05 -16.50
C GLU A 50 16.75 16.31 -15.44
N HIS A 51 18.07 16.17 -15.66
CA HIS A 51 18.97 15.55 -14.69
C HIS A 51 19.52 16.63 -13.76
N ALA A 52 18.88 16.78 -12.59
CA ALA A 52 19.27 17.82 -11.64
C ALA A 52 19.06 17.40 -10.18
N ASP A 53 19.93 17.90 -9.31
CA ASP A 53 19.77 17.84 -7.86
C ASP A 53 18.82 18.95 -7.40
N LEU A 54 17.61 18.57 -7.00
CA LEU A 54 16.57 19.49 -6.54
C LEU A 54 16.98 20.32 -5.29
N LEU A 55 18.04 19.97 -4.58
CA LEU A 55 18.60 20.83 -3.55
C LEU A 55 19.30 22.05 -4.12
N LYS A 56 19.73 22.01 -5.38
CA LYS A 56 20.47 23.07 -6.06
C LYS A 56 19.68 23.73 -7.19
N TYR A 57 18.90 22.92 -7.91
CA TYR A 57 18.01 23.39 -8.97
C TYR A 57 16.83 24.13 -8.34
N THR A 58 16.54 25.34 -8.77
CA THR A 58 15.57 26.22 -8.11
C THR A 58 14.24 26.26 -8.84
N ALA A 59 13.19 26.72 -8.18
CA ALA A 59 11.91 26.99 -8.84
C ALA A 59 12.02 28.04 -9.96
N SER A 60 12.97 29.00 -9.81
CA SER A 60 13.30 29.95 -10.88
C SER A 60 13.89 29.28 -12.11
N ASP A 61 14.73 28.24 -11.91
CA ASP A 61 15.29 27.46 -13.02
C ASP A 61 14.20 26.66 -13.73
N VAL A 62 13.29 26.03 -12.96
CA VAL A 62 12.11 25.37 -13.51
C VAL A 62 11.27 26.33 -14.33
N ARG A 63 10.95 27.52 -13.80
CA ARG A 63 10.14 28.52 -14.51
C ARG A 63 10.79 28.96 -15.83
N LYS A 64 12.09 29.15 -15.86
CA LYS A 64 12.84 29.44 -17.08
C LYS A 64 12.77 28.28 -18.07
N ARG A 65 12.91 27.05 -17.56
CA ARG A 65 12.93 25.83 -18.37
C ARG A 65 11.58 25.54 -19.05
N ILE A 66 10.47 25.74 -18.32
CA ILE A 66 9.12 25.50 -18.86
C ILE A 66 8.54 26.72 -19.59
N GLY A 67 9.14 27.91 -19.43
CA GLY A 67 8.71 29.13 -20.09
C GLY A 67 7.36 29.70 -19.62
N GLY A 68 6.85 29.30 -18.45
CA GLY A 68 5.53 29.70 -18.00
C GLY A 68 5.16 29.28 -16.58
N THR A 69 3.87 29.15 -16.34
CA THR A 69 3.27 28.65 -15.11
C THR A 69 2.94 27.16 -15.25
N VAL A 70 2.67 26.49 -14.14
CA VAL A 70 2.24 25.09 -14.08
C VAL A 70 1.00 24.98 -13.21
N ASP A 71 0.03 24.15 -13.64
CA ASP A 71 -1.21 23.95 -12.90
C ASP A 71 -1.02 22.98 -11.73
N VAL A 72 -0.21 21.92 -11.92
CA VAL A 72 -0.03 20.87 -10.92
C VAL A 72 1.44 20.53 -10.73
N ILE A 73 1.87 20.43 -9.47
CA ILE A 73 3.17 19.87 -9.09
C ILE A 73 2.95 18.46 -8.54
N LEU A 74 3.62 17.48 -9.15
CA LEU A 74 3.71 16.11 -8.68
C LEU A 74 5.03 15.89 -7.95
N GLY A 75 5.08 14.97 -6.97
CA GLY A 75 6.36 14.63 -6.37
C GLY A 75 6.28 13.51 -5.34
N GLY A 76 7.38 12.77 -5.26
CA GLY A 76 7.62 11.75 -4.26
C GLY A 76 8.95 11.97 -3.55
N PRO A 77 9.10 12.99 -2.68
CA PRO A 77 10.37 13.25 -2.01
C PRO A 77 10.81 12.04 -1.18
N SER A 78 12.12 11.77 -1.16
CA SER A 78 12.70 10.57 -0.55
C SER A 78 12.12 10.26 0.83
N CYS A 79 11.67 9.01 0.99
CA CYS A 79 11.08 8.47 2.22
C CYS A 79 12.10 7.92 3.22
N GLN A 80 13.40 7.97 2.93
CA GLN A 80 14.42 7.30 3.76
C GLN A 80 14.38 7.66 5.24
N PRO A 81 14.14 8.92 5.65
CA PRO A 81 13.99 9.25 7.07
C PRO A 81 12.76 8.62 7.74
N PHE A 82 11.72 8.30 6.98
CA PHE A 82 10.41 7.83 7.47
C PHE A 82 10.20 6.32 7.32
N SER A 83 11.09 5.60 6.63
CA SER A 83 10.93 4.18 6.37
C SER A 83 11.22 3.34 7.63
N THR A 84 10.56 2.17 7.72
CA THR A 84 10.78 1.22 8.83
C THR A 84 12.21 0.67 8.88
N HIS A 85 12.92 0.65 7.74
CA HIS A 85 14.34 0.30 7.67
C HIS A 85 15.25 1.42 8.21
N GLY A 86 14.77 2.66 8.24
CA GLY A 86 15.48 3.83 8.78
C GLY A 86 15.30 4.07 10.28
N ARG A 87 14.57 3.22 11.01
CA ARG A 87 14.29 3.39 12.46
C ARG A 87 15.53 3.50 13.36
N HIS A 88 16.69 3.06 12.90
CA HIS A 88 17.95 3.20 13.62
C HIS A 88 18.72 4.48 13.28
N GLN A 89 18.30 5.22 12.26
CA GLN A 89 18.86 6.54 11.96
C GLN A 89 18.01 7.58 12.70
N ARG A 90 18.54 8.09 13.81
CA ARG A 90 17.98 9.24 14.53
C ARG A 90 17.87 10.40 13.53
N TRP A 91 16.72 11.08 13.56
CA TRP A 91 16.55 12.34 12.86
C TRP A 91 17.68 13.28 13.30
N VAL A 92 18.60 13.54 12.40
CA VAL A 92 19.68 14.49 12.62
C VAL A 92 19.20 15.79 12.01
N VAL A 93 19.05 16.82 12.84
CA VAL A 93 18.87 18.20 12.37
C VAL A 93 20.05 18.51 11.44
N GLY A 94 19.74 18.82 10.15
CA GLY A 94 20.77 19.00 9.12
C GLY A 94 21.02 17.78 8.23
N ASP A 95 20.20 16.71 8.30
CA ASP A 95 20.22 15.64 7.28
C ASP A 95 19.70 16.23 5.95
N PRO A 96 20.52 16.25 4.87
CA PRO A 96 20.11 16.80 3.57
C PRO A 96 18.82 16.18 3.01
N ARG A 97 18.47 14.97 3.44
CA ARG A 97 17.26 14.28 3.00
C ARG A 97 15.97 14.83 3.63
N SER A 98 16.05 15.47 4.78
CA SER A 98 14.92 16.24 5.36
C SER A 98 14.72 17.57 4.63
N ASP A 99 15.73 18.06 3.91
CA ASP A 99 15.65 19.30 3.14
C ASP A 99 14.83 19.15 1.85
N LEU A 100 14.62 17.91 1.36
CA LEU A 100 13.80 17.66 0.17
C LEU A 100 12.33 18.08 0.35
N TRP A 101 11.81 18.02 1.57
CA TRP A 101 10.47 18.52 1.89
C TRP A 101 10.39 20.03 1.91
N SER A 102 11.40 20.70 2.44
CA SER A 102 11.50 22.16 2.38
C SER A 102 11.68 22.63 0.95
N ARG A 103 12.33 21.83 0.10
CA ARG A 103 12.40 22.10 -1.33
C ARG A 103 11.05 21.98 -2.04
N MET A 104 10.31 20.91 -1.79
CA MET A 104 8.94 20.79 -2.32
C MET A 104 8.08 21.99 -1.93
N PHE A 105 8.19 22.42 -0.65
CA PHE A 105 7.52 23.63 -0.17
C PHE A 105 7.95 24.87 -0.97
N SER A 106 9.26 25.08 -1.18
CA SER A 106 9.78 26.22 -1.94
C SER A 106 9.27 26.24 -3.38
N TYR A 107 9.18 25.06 -4.03
CA TYR A 107 8.63 24.98 -5.39
C TYR A 107 7.16 25.36 -5.43
N VAL A 108 6.35 24.91 -4.46
CA VAL A 108 4.92 25.27 -4.38
C VAL A 108 4.76 26.77 -4.08
N ASP A 109 5.56 27.32 -3.18
CA ASP A 109 5.52 28.74 -2.83
C ASP A 109 5.88 29.64 -4.02
N GLU A 110 6.94 29.30 -4.74
CA GLU A 110 7.41 30.13 -5.87
C GLU A 110 6.63 29.94 -7.16
N LEU A 111 6.22 28.70 -7.50
CA LEU A 111 5.49 28.40 -8.74
C LEU A 111 3.99 28.63 -8.62
N ARG A 112 3.45 28.56 -7.40
CA ARG A 112 2.02 28.81 -7.10
C ARG A 112 1.07 27.98 -7.97
N PRO A 113 1.23 26.63 -8.02
CA PRO A 113 0.33 25.78 -8.79
C PRO A 113 -1.10 25.82 -8.25
N ARG A 114 -2.07 25.45 -9.07
CA ARG A 114 -3.47 25.28 -8.61
C ARG A 114 -3.59 24.12 -7.62
N ALA A 115 -2.77 23.08 -7.80
CA ALA A 115 -2.69 21.95 -6.87
C ALA A 115 -1.31 21.30 -6.85
N PHE A 116 -1.05 20.50 -5.84
CA PHE A 116 0.09 19.59 -5.81
C PHE A 116 -0.31 18.23 -5.23
N VAL A 117 0.36 17.18 -5.69
CA VAL A 117 0.19 15.81 -5.22
C VAL A 117 1.52 15.26 -4.77
N MET A 118 1.58 14.79 -3.53
CA MET A 118 2.78 14.17 -2.96
C MET A 118 2.48 12.74 -2.50
N GLU A 119 3.42 11.82 -2.74
CA GLU A 119 3.38 10.46 -2.25
C GLU A 119 4.47 10.21 -1.22
N ASN A 120 4.17 9.45 -0.17
CA ASN A 120 5.18 8.94 0.74
C ASN A 120 4.76 7.64 1.44
N VAL A 121 5.68 7.09 2.25
CA VAL A 121 5.41 5.88 3.04
C VAL A 121 4.56 6.18 4.28
N PRO A 122 3.80 5.18 4.79
CA PRO A 122 2.96 5.33 5.99
C PRO A 122 3.69 5.89 7.23
N GLY A 123 4.99 5.60 7.35
CA GLY A 123 5.80 6.04 8.48
C GLY A 123 5.87 7.56 8.67
N MET A 124 5.65 8.32 7.60
CA MET A 124 5.64 9.78 7.65
C MET A 124 4.54 10.33 8.58
N LEU A 125 3.37 9.71 8.62
CA LEU A 125 2.27 10.14 9.51
C LEU A 125 2.66 10.10 10.99
N TYR A 126 3.55 9.18 11.35
CA TYR A 126 3.93 8.93 12.74
C TYR A 126 5.26 9.57 13.11
N PHE A 127 5.90 10.20 12.16
CA PHE A 127 7.21 10.82 12.37
C PHE A 127 7.12 12.00 13.34
N GLY A 128 8.02 12.02 14.33
CA GLY A 128 7.99 13.04 15.39
C GLY A 128 6.71 13.02 16.24
N GLY A 129 6.03 11.85 16.35
CA GLY A 129 4.73 11.77 17.03
C GLY A 129 3.59 12.45 16.25
N GLY A 130 3.75 12.62 14.93
CA GLY A 130 2.77 13.29 14.06
C GLY A 130 2.98 14.79 13.89
N THR A 131 3.88 15.41 14.66
CA THR A 131 4.14 16.86 14.59
C THR A 131 4.69 17.31 13.24
N PHE A 132 5.37 16.42 12.52
CA PHE A 132 5.89 16.72 11.19
C PHE A 132 4.76 17.04 10.18
N VAL A 133 3.75 16.19 10.12
CA VAL A 133 2.60 16.37 9.20
C VAL A 133 1.80 17.61 9.59
N GLU A 134 1.65 17.88 10.88
CA GLU A 134 0.99 19.09 11.38
C GLU A 134 1.74 20.36 10.97
N SER A 135 3.06 20.36 11.13
CA SER A 135 3.91 21.47 10.70
C SER A 135 3.83 21.71 9.20
N LEU A 136 3.84 20.61 8.41
CA LEU A 136 3.68 20.64 6.96
C LEU A 136 2.33 21.25 6.57
N ALA A 137 1.24 20.79 7.20
CA ALA A 137 -0.11 21.29 6.94
C ALA A 137 -0.22 22.78 7.27
N ASN A 138 0.37 23.24 8.37
CA ASN A 138 0.36 24.64 8.76
C ASN A 138 1.16 25.52 7.78
N ALA A 139 2.31 25.01 7.31
CA ALA A 139 3.15 25.73 6.34
C ALA A 139 2.40 25.96 5.02
N PHE A 140 1.80 24.91 4.45
CA PHE A 140 1.05 25.04 3.20
C PHE A 140 -0.25 25.85 3.36
N ARG A 141 -0.92 25.75 4.52
CA ARG A 141 -2.06 26.62 4.82
C ARG A 141 -1.65 28.09 4.86
N GLY A 142 -0.45 28.40 5.36
CA GLY A 142 0.12 29.73 5.31
C GLY A 142 0.31 30.28 3.88
N LEU A 143 0.44 29.39 2.88
CA LEU A 143 0.48 29.72 1.46
C LEU A 143 -0.92 29.77 0.82
N GLY A 144 -1.98 29.53 1.56
CA GLY A 144 -3.38 29.51 1.04
C GLY A 144 -3.79 28.18 0.42
N TYR A 145 -3.12 27.05 0.74
CA TYR A 145 -3.52 25.71 0.29
C TYR A 145 -4.29 24.98 1.37
N THR A 146 -5.38 24.33 0.97
CA THR A 146 -6.07 23.32 1.79
C THR A 146 -5.43 21.97 1.55
N LEU A 147 -4.92 21.33 2.61
CA LEU A 147 -4.29 20.02 2.55
C LEU A 147 -5.26 18.91 2.90
N ASN A 148 -5.24 17.88 2.07
CA ASN A 148 -5.99 16.64 2.25
C ASN A 148 -5.01 15.47 2.23
N LEU A 149 -5.11 14.59 3.23
CA LEU A 149 -4.20 13.47 3.42
C LEU A 149 -4.98 12.18 3.55
N GLU A 150 -4.58 11.17 2.80
CA GLU A 150 -5.19 9.86 2.89
C GLU A 150 -4.17 8.72 2.84
N MET A 151 -4.45 7.67 3.61
CA MET A 151 -3.68 6.43 3.57
C MET A 151 -4.33 5.47 2.59
N VAL A 152 -3.86 5.47 1.37
CA VAL A 152 -4.42 4.63 0.30
C VAL A 152 -3.77 3.25 0.25
N LEU A 153 -4.57 2.24 -0.10
CA LEU A 153 -4.10 0.92 -0.47
C LEU A 153 -4.18 0.78 -2.00
N ALA A 154 -3.05 0.64 -2.67
CA ALA A 154 -3.00 0.58 -4.13
C ALA A 154 -3.88 -0.53 -4.73
N ALA A 155 -4.08 -1.64 -4.02
CA ALA A 155 -4.97 -2.72 -4.46
C ALA A 155 -6.43 -2.27 -4.63
N ASP A 156 -6.89 -1.28 -3.86
CA ASP A 156 -8.22 -0.71 -3.98
C ASP A 156 -8.39 0.09 -5.29
N TYR A 157 -7.29 0.48 -5.93
CA TYR A 157 -7.21 1.27 -7.16
C TYR A 157 -6.64 0.49 -8.35
N ASN A 158 -7.08 -0.74 -8.54
CA ASN A 158 -6.71 -1.65 -9.66
C ASN A 158 -5.24 -2.07 -9.72
N VAL A 159 -4.44 -1.86 -8.71
CA VAL A 159 -3.05 -2.32 -8.66
C VAL A 159 -2.97 -3.71 -8.03
N PRO A 160 -2.39 -4.73 -8.67
CA PRO A 160 -2.33 -6.09 -8.11
C PRO A 160 -1.29 -6.20 -6.97
N GLN A 161 -1.31 -5.22 -6.04
CA GLN A 161 -0.31 -5.10 -4.99
C GLN A 161 -0.87 -4.50 -3.70
N LEU A 162 -0.59 -5.13 -2.57
CA LEU A 162 -0.92 -4.64 -1.23
C LEU A 162 0.10 -3.58 -0.78
N ARG A 163 0.11 -2.45 -1.47
CA ARG A 163 1.01 -1.31 -1.25
C ARG A 163 0.26 -0.17 -0.59
N ARG A 164 0.59 0.14 0.65
CA ARG A 164 0.03 1.30 1.36
C ARG A 164 0.91 2.52 1.19
N ARG A 165 0.29 3.66 0.89
CA ARG A 165 0.97 4.95 0.75
C ARG A 165 0.16 6.07 1.36
N LEU A 166 0.87 7.03 1.91
CA LEU A 166 0.30 8.31 2.26
C LEU A 166 0.29 9.18 1.01
N ILE A 167 -0.89 9.63 0.63
CA ILE A 167 -1.06 10.64 -0.43
C ILE A 167 -1.45 11.94 0.24
N VAL A 168 -0.78 13.02 -0.17
CA VAL A 168 -1.07 14.39 0.25
C VAL A 168 -1.45 15.18 -0.99
N VAL A 169 -2.64 15.76 -0.99
CA VAL A 169 -3.12 16.66 -2.04
C VAL A 169 -3.33 18.03 -1.43
N GLY A 170 -2.63 19.03 -1.95
CA GLY A 170 -2.87 20.43 -1.60
C GLY A 170 -3.55 21.13 -2.77
N VAL A 171 -4.64 21.82 -2.50
CA VAL A 171 -5.38 22.62 -3.49
C VAL A 171 -5.37 24.07 -3.03
N LEU A 172 -5.11 24.98 -3.96
CA LEU A 172 -5.13 26.42 -3.70
C LEU A 172 -6.56 26.91 -3.45
N GLY A 173 -6.81 27.50 -2.30
CA GLY A 173 -8.13 27.92 -1.83
C GLY A 173 -8.63 27.11 -0.63
N ASP A 174 -9.90 27.33 -0.26
CA ASP A 174 -10.49 26.79 0.97
C ASP A 174 -11.28 25.49 0.74
N GLU A 175 -11.50 25.11 -0.52
CA GLU A 175 -12.32 23.94 -0.86
C GLU A 175 -11.50 22.65 -0.67
N PRO A 176 -11.98 21.68 0.15
CA PRO A 176 -11.23 20.47 0.41
C PRO A 176 -11.32 19.49 -0.77
N PHE A 177 -10.19 18.91 -1.16
CA PHE A 177 -10.15 17.83 -2.13
C PHE A 177 -10.72 16.54 -1.52
N GLN A 178 -11.61 15.89 -2.24
CA GLN A 178 -12.12 14.57 -1.91
C GLN A 178 -11.36 13.50 -2.70
N PHE A 179 -10.82 12.51 -2.01
CA PHE A 179 -10.12 11.41 -2.65
C PHE A 179 -11.08 10.56 -3.49
N PRO A 180 -10.59 9.93 -4.59
CA PRO A 180 -11.44 9.08 -5.42
C PRO A 180 -11.97 7.89 -4.61
N ASP A 181 -13.23 7.54 -4.86
CA ASP A 181 -13.80 6.31 -4.33
C ASP A 181 -13.06 5.08 -4.89
N PRO A 182 -12.71 4.10 -4.04
CA PRO A 182 -12.04 2.91 -4.51
C PRO A 182 -13.02 2.01 -5.28
N PRO A 183 -12.69 1.62 -6.54
CA PRO A 183 -13.53 0.69 -7.30
C PRO A 183 -13.45 -0.75 -6.81
N ARG A 184 -12.48 -1.05 -5.95
CA ARG A 184 -12.21 -2.41 -5.47
C ARG A 184 -12.08 -2.45 -3.97
N LEU A 185 -12.42 -3.59 -3.39
CA LEU A 185 -12.23 -3.86 -1.99
C LEU A 185 -11.86 -5.33 -1.78
N GLY A 186 -10.95 -5.61 -0.87
CA GLY A 186 -10.58 -6.98 -0.54
C GLY A 186 -9.94 -7.11 0.82
N GLY A 187 -10.12 -8.27 1.44
CA GLY A 187 -9.42 -8.64 2.65
C GLY A 187 -8.25 -9.56 2.33
N TRP A 188 -7.14 -9.37 3.00
CA TRP A 188 -6.00 -10.28 2.94
C TRP A 188 -5.75 -11.00 4.26
N ARG A 189 -6.51 -10.69 5.31
CA ARG A 189 -6.49 -11.40 6.58
C ARG A 189 -7.68 -12.34 6.65
N ARG A 190 -7.42 -13.58 7.00
CA ARG A 190 -8.45 -14.62 7.08
C ARG A 190 -9.62 -14.24 7.99
N ASP A 191 -9.30 -13.61 9.12
CA ASP A 191 -10.26 -13.26 10.15
C ASP A 191 -11.20 -12.11 9.74
N SER A 192 -10.85 -11.39 8.66
CA SER A 192 -11.63 -10.28 8.12
C SER A 192 -12.26 -10.56 6.75
N LEU A 193 -11.99 -11.71 6.12
CA LEU A 193 -12.46 -11.99 4.76
C LEU A 193 -13.98 -11.89 4.63
N ALA A 194 -14.73 -12.47 5.56
CA ALA A 194 -16.18 -12.42 5.54
C ALA A 194 -16.74 -11.00 5.72
N LYS A 195 -16.08 -10.18 6.56
CA LYS A 195 -16.43 -8.77 6.74
C LYS A 195 -16.18 -7.98 5.46
N TRP A 196 -14.98 -8.09 4.89
CA TRP A 196 -14.61 -7.40 3.66
C TRP A 196 -15.47 -7.83 2.48
N GLU A 197 -15.83 -9.11 2.39
CA GLU A 197 -16.70 -9.61 1.34
C GLU A 197 -18.12 -9.05 1.46
N ARG A 198 -18.70 -8.98 2.67
CA ARG A 198 -19.99 -8.34 2.91
C ARG A 198 -19.97 -6.86 2.56
N GLU A 199 -18.93 -6.13 3.00
CA GLU A 199 -18.78 -4.72 2.69
C GLU A 199 -18.61 -4.48 1.18
N ARG A 200 -17.80 -5.29 0.52
CA ARG A 200 -17.61 -5.26 -0.93
C ARG A 200 -18.94 -5.44 -1.68
N ILE A 201 -19.70 -6.44 -1.30
CA ILE A 201 -21.02 -6.71 -1.91
C ILE A 201 -22.00 -5.57 -1.64
N ALA A 202 -22.05 -5.07 -0.39
CA ALA A 202 -22.96 -3.99 0.00
C ALA A 202 -22.67 -2.68 -0.74
N ARG A 203 -21.41 -2.43 -1.12
CA ARG A 203 -20.97 -1.25 -1.89
C ARG A 203 -20.86 -1.50 -3.39
N ASP A 204 -21.24 -2.67 -3.88
CA ASP A 204 -21.10 -3.13 -5.28
C ASP A 204 -19.66 -2.96 -5.84
N LEU A 205 -18.66 -3.19 -5.02
CA LEU A 205 -17.25 -3.04 -5.41
C LEU A 205 -16.70 -4.34 -6.01
N LEU A 206 -15.68 -4.22 -6.86
CA LEU A 206 -14.96 -5.36 -7.44
C LEU A 206 -13.94 -5.94 -6.44
N PRO A 207 -13.57 -7.23 -6.54
CA PRO A 207 -12.46 -7.79 -5.77
C PRO A 207 -11.12 -7.22 -6.27
N HIS A 208 -10.08 -7.30 -5.42
CA HIS A 208 -8.73 -6.94 -5.82
C HIS A 208 -8.24 -7.77 -7.01
N ILE A 209 -7.42 -7.17 -7.87
CA ILE A 209 -6.76 -7.87 -8.97
C ILE A 209 -5.71 -8.82 -8.40
N THR A 210 -5.79 -10.08 -8.81
CA THR A 210 -4.89 -11.14 -8.36
C THR A 210 -3.62 -11.21 -9.22
N LEU A 211 -2.58 -11.88 -8.72
CA LEU A 211 -1.38 -12.16 -9.51
C LEU A 211 -1.68 -12.98 -10.76
N ARG A 212 -2.67 -13.88 -10.73
CA ARG A 212 -3.08 -14.64 -11.92
C ARG A 212 -3.59 -13.74 -13.02
N GLN A 213 -4.37 -12.72 -12.68
CA GLN A 213 -4.85 -11.73 -13.66
C GLN A 213 -3.72 -10.84 -14.17
N ALA A 214 -2.72 -10.57 -13.34
CA ALA A 214 -1.60 -9.70 -13.69
C ALA A 214 -0.50 -10.40 -14.49
N LEU A 215 -0.13 -11.62 -14.12
CA LEU A 215 1.05 -12.31 -14.60
C LEU A 215 0.76 -13.58 -15.40
N GLY A 216 -0.43 -14.19 -15.21
CA GLY A 216 -0.72 -15.54 -15.72
C GLY A 216 -0.74 -15.69 -17.25
N SER A 217 -0.68 -14.59 -17.99
CA SER A 217 -0.59 -14.57 -19.45
C SER A 217 0.81 -14.30 -19.98
N LEU A 218 1.74 -13.94 -19.09
CA LEU A 218 3.12 -13.76 -19.51
C LEU A 218 3.67 -15.08 -20.04
N PRO A 219 4.43 -15.06 -21.14
CA PRO A 219 5.04 -16.27 -21.69
C PRO A 219 6.09 -16.84 -20.72
N ASP A 220 6.50 -18.06 -20.98
CA ASP A 220 7.62 -18.67 -20.25
C ASP A 220 8.85 -17.78 -20.34
N VAL A 221 9.61 -17.77 -19.25
CA VAL A 221 10.81 -16.94 -19.15
C VAL A 221 11.87 -17.38 -20.14
N SER A 222 12.27 -16.48 -21.02
CA SER A 222 13.33 -16.73 -22.01
C SER A 222 14.73 -16.61 -21.39
N GLU A 223 15.71 -17.21 -22.06
CA GLU A 223 17.12 -16.99 -21.74
C GLU A 223 17.53 -15.53 -22.04
N PRO A 224 18.55 -14.98 -21.34
CA PRO A 224 19.03 -13.62 -21.58
C PRO A 224 19.34 -13.36 -23.07
N GLY A 225 18.90 -12.22 -23.57
CA GLY A 225 19.09 -11.82 -24.97
C GLY A 225 18.11 -12.44 -25.97
N VAL A 226 17.21 -13.33 -25.54
CA VAL A 226 16.15 -13.90 -26.37
C VAL A 226 14.88 -13.07 -26.27
N SER A 227 14.34 -12.63 -27.42
CA SER A 227 13.07 -11.90 -27.44
C SER A 227 11.90 -12.81 -27.07
N THR A 228 11.06 -12.33 -26.17
CA THR A 228 9.85 -13.03 -25.71
C THR A 228 8.62 -12.40 -26.33
N TYR A 229 7.66 -13.20 -26.75
CA TYR A 229 6.42 -12.76 -27.39
C TYR A 229 5.20 -13.44 -26.79
N TYR A 230 4.08 -12.73 -26.76
CA TYR A 230 2.79 -13.32 -26.44
C TYR A 230 2.36 -14.31 -27.50
N THR A 231 1.94 -15.50 -27.07
CA THR A 231 1.48 -16.58 -27.96
C THR A 231 -0.05 -16.70 -28.02
N GLY A 232 -0.77 -16.03 -27.11
CA GLY A 232 -2.21 -16.12 -26.98
C GLY A 232 -2.91 -14.77 -26.75
N PRO A 233 -4.26 -14.80 -26.68
CA PRO A 233 -5.05 -13.62 -26.35
C PRO A 233 -4.80 -13.17 -24.91
N ALA A 234 -5.25 -11.96 -24.57
CA ALA A 234 -5.24 -11.48 -23.20
C ALA A 234 -6.20 -12.31 -22.31
N LEU A 235 -5.77 -12.62 -21.09
CA LEU A 235 -6.56 -13.43 -20.13
C LEU A 235 -7.63 -12.62 -19.37
N GLY A 236 -7.83 -11.37 -19.70
CA GLY A 236 -8.80 -10.49 -19.08
C GLY A 236 -8.45 -9.02 -19.31
N GLU A 237 -9.25 -8.12 -18.76
CA GLU A 237 -9.10 -6.70 -19.06
C GLU A 237 -7.81 -6.11 -18.46
N TYR A 238 -7.38 -6.53 -17.27
CA TYR A 238 -6.10 -6.08 -16.73
C TYR A 238 -4.93 -6.46 -17.64
N ASP A 239 -4.88 -7.70 -18.10
CA ASP A 239 -3.86 -8.16 -19.04
C ASP A 239 -3.97 -7.43 -20.39
N ALA A 240 -5.19 -7.21 -20.89
CA ALA A 240 -5.42 -6.43 -22.10
C ALA A 240 -4.94 -4.98 -21.94
N TYR A 241 -5.19 -4.38 -20.77
CA TYR A 241 -4.71 -3.05 -20.44
C TYR A 241 -3.18 -2.99 -20.39
N MET A 242 -2.51 -3.98 -19.75
CA MET A 242 -1.04 -4.03 -19.70
C MET A 242 -0.40 -4.15 -21.08
N ARG A 243 -1.05 -4.85 -22.02
CA ARG A 243 -0.60 -5.01 -23.41
C ARG A 243 -0.94 -3.83 -24.32
N THR A 244 -1.71 -2.86 -23.84
CA THR A 244 -2.05 -1.64 -24.56
C THR A 244 -0.95 -0.60 -24.34
N PRO A 245 -0.47 0.10 -25.38
CA PRO A 245 0.53 1.15 -25.20
C PRO A 245 0.05 2.19 -24.18
N TRP A 246 0.90 2.50 -23.21
CA TRP A 246 0.52 3.33 -22.06
C TRP A 246 0.11 4.77 -22.42
N ARG A 247 0.59 5.28 -23.58
CA ARG A 247 0.19 6.60 -24.11
C ARG A 247 -1.13 6.57 -24.87
N SER A 248 -1.75 5.42 -25.02
CA SER A 248 -3.02 5.35 -25.73
C SER A 248 -4.12 5.94 -24.86
N ALA A 249 -4.69 7.03 -25.32
CA ALA A 249 -5.84 7.63 -24.68
C ALA A 249 -7.01 6.62 -24.63
N PRO A 250 -7.92 6.73 -23.67
CA PRO A 250 -9.11 5.86 -23.56
C PRO A 250 -10.15 6.08 -24.66
N SER A 251 -9.79 6.64 -25.79
CA SER A 251 -10.66 7.09 -26.89
C SER A 251 -11.24 6.00 -27.77
N GLY A 252 -11.40 4.75 -27.31
CA GLY A 252 -12.14 3.72 -28.04
C GLY A 252 -11.58 3.28 -29.41
N ALA A 253 -10.50 3.85 -29.89
CA ALA A 253 -9.85 3.42 -31.12
C ALA A 253 -9.10 2.10 -30.88
N PRO A 254 -9.15 1.12 -31.79
CA PRO A 254 -8.39 -0.11 -31.68
C PRO A 254 -6.89 0.20 -31.73
N VAL A 255 -6.24 0.13 -30.57
CA VAL A 255 -4.80 0.33 -30.47
C VAL A 255 -4.08 -0.99 -30.72
N ALA A 256 -2.96 -0.95 -31.45
CA ALA A 256 -2.13 -2.11 -31.66
C ALA A 256 -1.56 -2.59 -30.33
N ARG A 257 -1.98 -3.78 -29.88
CA ARG A 257 -1.51 -4.39 -28.63
C ARG A 257 -0.06 -4.84 -28.79
N THR A 258 0.75 -4.55 -27.79
CA THR A 258 2.14 -5.00 -27.75
C THR A 258 2.21 -6.52 -27.79
N ARG A 259 2.93 -7.08 -28.75
CA ARG A 259 3.18 -8.53 -28.84
C ARG A 259 4.51 -8.94 -28.21
N LYS A 260 5.49 -8.05 -28.20
CA LYS A 260 6.81 -8.27 -27.61
C LYS A 260 6.77 -7.95 -26.12
N VAL A 261 7.29 -8.87 -25.30
CA VAL A 261 7.47 -8.67 -23.87
C VAL A 261 8.94 -8.32 -23.62
N ARG A 262 9.20 -7.12 -23.13
CA ARG A 262 10.54 -6.65 -22.78
C ARG A 262 10.84 -6.97 -21.31
N ASP A 263 12.11 -7.08 -20.96
CA ASP A 263 12.59 -7.25 -19.59
C ASP A 263 12.01 -8.50 -18.88
N HIS A 264 11.66 -9.53 -19.66
CA HIS A 264 11.08 -10.77 -19.19
C HIS A 264 12.04 -11.95 -19.44
N GLU A 265 13.17 -11.89 -18.78
CA GLU A 265 14.26 -12.83 -18.92
C GLU A 265 14.47 -13.62 -17.63
N ARG A 266 15.09 -14.80 -17.76
CA ARG A 266 15.41 -15.63 -16.61
C ARG A 266 16.32 -14.88 -15.64
N VAL A 267 15.89 -14.81 -14.37
CA VAL A 267 16.67 -14.21 -13.30
C VAL A 267 17.63 -15.24 -12.75
N PRO A 268 18.96 -14.99 -12.79
CA PRO A 268 19.93 -15.86 -12.15
C PRO A 268 19.66 -15.97 -10.65
N ILE A 269 19.70 -17.18 -10.12
CA ILE A 269 19.55 -17.45 -8.69
C ILE A 269 20.64 -18.43 -8.27
N ILE A 270 21.24 -18.18 -7.12
CA ILE A 270 22.24 -19.08 -6.52
C ILE A 270 21.56 -20.39 -6.16
N GLU A 271 22.18 -21.53 -6.52
CA GLU A 271 21.55 -22.86 -6.36
C GLU A 271 21.14 -23.16 -4.92
N GLU A 272 21.94 -22.78 -3.93
CA GLU A 272 21.62 -22.96 -2.52
C GLU A 272 20.33 -22.22 -2.14
N VAL A 273 20.13 -21.02 -2.68
CA VAL A 273 18.92 -20.21 -2.45
C VAL A 273 17.71 -20.82 -3.17
N ARG A 274 17.92 -21.37 -4.39
CA ARG A 274 16.88 -22.08 -5.16
C ARG A 274 16.42 -23.35 -4.44
N LEU A 275 17.35 -24.11 -3.87
CA LEU A 275 17.02 -25.30 -3.08
C LEU A 275 16.17 -24.96 -1.84
N LEU A 276 16.43 -23.83 -1.19
CA LEU A 276 15.60 -23.36 -0.09
C LEU A 276 14.19 -22.96 -0.59
N ALA A 277 14.11 -22.27 -1.74
CA ALA A 277 12.84 -21.86 -2.32
C ALA A 277 11.89 -23.03 -2.60
N LYS A 278 12.39 -24.20 -2.98
CA LYS A 278 11.60 -25.43 -3.25
C LYS A 278 10.75 -25.88 -2.06
N HIS A 279 11.18 -25.57 -0.85
CA HIS A 279 10.45 -25.94 0.37
C HIS A 279 9.32 -24.97 0.73
N VAL A 280 9.20 -23.84 0.02
CA VAL A 280 8.23 -22.81 0.32
C VAL A 280 7.01 -22.99 -0.58
N PRO A 281 5.85 -23.40 -0.05
CA PRO A 281 4.62 -23.54 -0.84
C PRO A 281 4.06 -22.16 -1.24
N PRO A 282 3.14 -22.08 -2.22
CA PRO A 282 2.43 -20.85 -2.54
C PRO A 282 1.81 -20.20 -1.30
N GLY A 283 2.15 -18.93 -1.06
CA GLY A 283 1.78 -18.18 0.14
C GLY A 283 2.59 -18.50 1.40
N GLY A 284 3.55 -19.43 1.32
CA GLY A 284 4.48 -19.79 2.38
C GLY A 284 5.66 -18.81 2.53
N THR A 285 6.51 -19.06 3.51
CA THR A 285 7.68 -18.23 3.86
C THR A 285 8.85 -19.10 4.34
N TRP A 286 9.97 -18.48 4.74
CA TRP A 286 11.10 -19.18 5.35
C TRP A 286 10.73 -20.18 6.47
N ARG A 287 9.54 -20.04 7.08
CA ARG A 287 9.06 -20.91 8.16
C ARG A 287 8.67 -22.31 7.71
N ASP A 288 8.45 -22.46 6.40
CA ASP A 288 8.11 -23.73 5.75
C ASP A 288 9.39 -24.50 5.36
N ILE A 289 10.55 -23.84 5.39
CA ILE A 289 11.85 -24.45 5.13
C ILE A 289 12.28 -25.27 6.35
N PRO A 290 12.70 -26.54 6.17
CA PRO A 290 13.21 -27.36 7.27
C PRO A 290 14.32 -26.67 8.07
N PRO A 291 14.26 -26.63 9.41
CA PRO A 291 15.21 -25.85 10.23
C PRO A 291 16.69 -26.19 10.00
N HIS A 292 17.00 -27.43 9.66
CA HIS A 292 18.39 -27.86 9.40
C HIS A 292 18.96 -27.30 8.11
N LEU A 293 18.12 -26.90 7.15
CA LEU A 293 18.53 -26.28 5.88
C LEU A 293 18.68 -24.75 6.00
N LEU A 294 18.04 -24.15 7.02
CA LEU A 294 18.06 -22.69 7.18
C LEU A 294 19.48 -22.20 7.56
N PRO A 295 19.93 -21.06 7.00
CA PRO A 295 21.11 -20.36 7.48
C PRO A 295 21.03 -20.07 8.96
N GLN A 296 22.18 -20.07 9.67
CA GLN A 296 22.25 -19.94 11.12
C GLN A 296 21.45 -18.74 11.67
N ARG A 297 21.48 -17.60 10.96
CA ARG A 297 20.72 -16.39 11.35
C ARG A 297 19.21 -16.63 11.48
N PHE A 298 18.62 -17.54 10.70
CA PHE A 298 17.19 -17.85 10.75
C PHE A 298 16.82 -18.80 11.88
N ARG A 299 17.77 -19.66 12.31
CA ARG A 299 17.55 -20.62 13.40
C ARG A 299 17.35 -19.90 14.74
N SER A 300 17.95 -18.71 14.91
CA SER A 300 17.81 -17.86 16.10
C SER A 300 16.68 -16.83 16.01
N MET A 301 16.05 -16.69 14.85
CA MET A 301 14.94 -15.74 14.66
C MET A 301 13.66 -16.22 15.34
N ARG A 302 12.99 -15.30 16.02
CA ARG A 302 11.63 -15.59 16.54
C ARG A 302 10.68 -15.79 15.36
N ARG A 303 9.69 -16.67 15.52
CA ARG A 303 8.67 -16.88 14.48
C ARG A 303 7.87 -15.61 14.13
N THR A 304 7.98 -14.59 14.95
CA THR A 304 7.40 -13.27 14.76
C THR A 304 8.24 -12.34 13.89
N ASP A 305 9.52 -12.62 13.70
CA ASP A 305 10.43 -11.76 12.98
C ASP A 305 10.49 -12.15 11.48
N GLY A 306 10.73 -11.21 10.62
CA GLY A 306 10.93 -11.45 9.19
C GLY A 306 9.79 -12.23 8.51
N THR A 307 8.55 -11.84 8.74
CA THR A 307 7.35 -12.59 8.34
C THR A 307 7.24 -12.92 6.86
N ASN A 308 7.91 -12.16 6.00
CA ASN A 308 7.80 -12.28 4.55
C ASN A 308 9.09 -12.78 3.86
N LEU A 309 10.16 -13.09 4.62
CA LEU A 309 11.43 -13.53 4.03
C LEU A 309 11.27 -14.90 3.35
N TYR A 310 11.95 -15.12 2.23
CA TYR A 310 11.77 -16.29 1.38
C TYR A 310 10.29 -16.56 1.04
N GLY A 311 9.48 -15.50 0.96
CA GLY A 311 8.06 -15.69 0.70
C GLY A 311 7.79 -16.06 -0.75
N ARG A 312 6.95 -17.10 -0.97
CA ARG A 312 6.40 -17.42 -2.28
C ARG A 312 5.05 -16.75 -2.44
N MET A 313 4.88 -16.07 -3.55
CA MET A 313 3.60 -15.47 -3.91
C MET A 313 2.53 -16.54 -4.19
N ALA A 314 1.27 -16.15 -4.26
CA ALA A 314 0.17 -17.03 -4.60
C ALA A 314 -0.70 -16.39 -5.67
N TRP A 315 -1.20 -17.20 -6.61
CA TRP A 315 -1.95 -16.75 -7.77
C TRP A 315 -3.30 -16.09 -7.44
N ASP A 316 -3.90 -16.47 -6.33
CA ASP A 316 -5.26 -16.11 -5.91
C ASP A 316 -5.38 -14.78 -5.17
N ARG A 317 -4.29 -14.04 -5.05
CA ARG A 317 -4.25 -12.77 -4.32
C ARG A 317 -3.30 -11.75 -4.97
N PRO A 318 -3.40 -10.45 -4.59
CA PRO A 318 -2.40 -9.44 -4.96
C PRO A 318 -1.02 -9.77 -4.39
N ALA A 319 0.03 -9.23 -5.01
CA ALA A 319 1.38 -9.27 -4.47
C ALA A 319 1.51 -8.47 -3.17
N TYR A 320 2.53 -8.79 -2.38
CA TYR A 320 2.99 -7.90 -1.32
C TYR A 320 3.68 -6.66 -1.92
N THR A 321 3.98 -5.66 -1.09
CA THR A 321 4.66 -4.43 -1.53
C THR A 321 5.98 -4.76 -2.22
N MET A 322 6.09 -4.37 -3.50
CA MET A 322 7.33 -4.44 -4.25
C MET A 322 8.34 -3.45 -3.68
N THR A 323 9.54 -3.93 -3.39
CA THR A 323 10.66 -3.13 -2.88
C THR A 323 11.71 -2.94 -3.97
N THR A 324 12.71 -2.10 -3.69
CA THR A 324 13.86 -1.88 -4.59
C THR A 324 14.76 -3.11 -4.78
N GLN A 325 14.47 -4.22 -4.09
CA GLN A 325 15.22 -5.47 -4.13
C GLN A 325 14.32 -6.69 -4.37
N PHE A 326 13.26 -6.56 -5.14
CA PHE A 326 12.26 -7.61 -5.33
C PHE A 326 12.79 -8.88 -6.05
N GLN A 327 13.99 -8.85 -6.60
CA GLN A 327 14.68 -10.05 -7.10
C GLN A 327 15.51 -10.76 -6.01
N ASN A 328 15.60 -10.19 -4.82
CA ASN A 328 16.24 -10.85 -3.70
C ASN A 328 15.18 -11.54 -2.81
N ILE A 329 14.95 -12.83 -3.07
CA ILE A 329 13.92 -13.61 -2.35
C ILE A 329 14.18 -13.72 -0.84
N THR A 330 15.42 -13.46 -0.39
CA THR A 330 15.75 -13.51 1.04
C THR A 330 15.22 -12.32 1.83
N THR A 331 14.76 -11.26 1.15
CA THR A 331 14.36 -9.99 1.76
C THR A 331 12.86 -9.77 1.81
N GLY A 332 12.07 -10.62 1.14
CA GLY A 332 10.63 -10.43 1.06
C GLY A 332 9.87 -11.61 0.46
N CYS A 333 8.62 -11.36 0.12
CA CYS A 333 7.76 -12.31 -0.57
C CYS A 333 7.86 -12.06 -2.09
N PHE A 334 8.89 -12.62 -2.72
CA PHE A 334 9.25 -12.36 -4.12
C PHE A 334 9.51 -13.62 -4.95
N ILE A 335 9.31 -14.82 -4.39
CA ILE A 335 9.40 -16.06 -5.16
C ILE A 335 8.15 -16.14 -6.04
N HIS A 336 8.34 -16.45 -7.33
CA HIS A 336 7.26 -16.68 -8.28
C HIS A 336 6.30 -17.77 -7.77
N PRO A 337 4.99 -17.69 -8.03
CA PRO A 337 4.03 -18.65 -7.48
C PRO A 337 4.34 -20.12 -7.78
N ASP A 338 4.76 -20.44 -9.01
CA ASP A 338 5.01 -21.81 -9.47
C ASP A 338 6.50 -22.15 -9.64
N GLU A 339 7.36 -21.15 -9.81
CA GLU A 339 8.76 -21.38 -10.13
C GLU A 339 9.69 -21.01 -8.96
N ASP A 340 10.83 -21.70 -8.84
CA ASP A 340 11.84 -21.46 -7.79
C ASP A 340 12.80 -20.33 -8.19
N ARG A 341 12.24 -19.18 -8.55
CA ARG A 341 12.95 -17.97 -8.95
C ARG A 341 12.27 -16.71 -8.42
N PRO A 342 12.97 -15.58 -8.35
CA PRO A 342 12.35 -14.29 -8.14
C PRO A 342 11.55 -13.85 -9.38
N LEU A 343 10.80 -12.75 -9.23
CA LEU A 343 10.12 -12.11 -10.35
C LEU A 343 11.11 -11.50 -11.33
N THR A 344 10.77 -11.54 -12.62
CA THR A 344 11.45 -10.76 -13.65
C THR A 344 11.19 -9.26 -13.50
N ILE A 345 11.93 -8.43 -14.20
CA ILE A 345 11.68 -6.97 -14.22
C ILE A 345 10.25 -6.68 -14.74
N ARG A 346 9.81 -7.35 -15.82
CA ARG A 346 8.47 -7.17 -16.38
C ARG A 346 7.36 -7.65 -15.45
N GLU A 347 7.54 -8.75 -14.75
CA GLU A 347 6.59 -9.19 -13.73
C GLU A 347 6.46 -8.16 -12.61
N GLY A 348 7.59 -7.62 -12.13
CA GLY A 348 7.60 -6.52 -11.15
C GLY A 348 6.92 -5.25 -11.66
N ALA A 349 7.15 -4.87 -12.92
CA ALA A 349 6.54 -3.72 -13.56
C ALA A 349 5.01 -3.88 -13.67
N ARG A 350 4.51 -5.05 -14.07
CA ARG A 350 3.08 -5.36 -14.10
C ARG A 350 2.42 -5.33 -12.72
N VAL A 351 3.12 -5.83 -11.69
CA VAL A 351 2.64 -5.74 -10.30
C VAL A 351 2.53 -4.28 -9.85
N GLN A 352 3.35 -3.40 -10.38
CA GLN A 352 3.27 -1.95 -10.18
C GLN A 352 2.35 -1.23 -11.19
N SER A 353 1.63 -1.97 -12.03
CA SER A 353 0.72 -1.45 -13.05
C SER A 353 1.36 -0.65 -14.19
N PHE A 354 2.63 -0.86 -14.49
CA PHE A 354 3.24 -0.36 -15.72
C PHE A 354 2.89 -1.25 -16.91
N SER A 355 2.51 -0.64 -18.02
CA SER A 355 2.23 -1.35 -19.27
C SER A 355 3.47 -2.01 -19.87
N ASP A 356 3.28 -2.98 -20.76
CA ASP A 356 4.38 -3.80 -21.29
C ASP A 356 5.34 -3.07 -22.22
N ASP A 357 4.90 -1.96 -22.79
CA ASP A 357 5.72 -1.09 -23.62
C ASP A 357 6.47 -0.02 -22.83
N PHE A 358 6.20 0.13 -21.52
CA PHE A 358 6.94 1.05 -20.67
C PHE A 358 8.38 0.56 -20.50
N GLU A 359 9.35 1.42 -20.79
CA GLU A 359 10.77 1.09 -20.80
C GLU A 359 11.44 1.48 -19.48
N PHE A 360 12.29 0.61 -18.96
CA PHE A 360 13.14 0.90 -17.80
C PHE A 360 14.60 0.84 -18.25
N ILE A 361 15.31 1.95 -18.15
CA ILE A 361 16.70 2.06 -18.61
C ILE A 361 17.66 1.79 -17.45
N GLY A 362 18.85 1.27 -17.81
CA GLY A 362 19.91 0.95 -16.88
C GLY A 362 20.02 -0.55 -16.56
N GLY A 363 20.97 -0.90 -15.71
CA GLY A 363 21.16 -2.29 -15.27
C GLY A 363 20.04 -2.76 -14.34
N ILE A 364 19.94 -4.08 -14.13
CA ILE A 364 18.88 -4.75 -13.34
C ILE A 364 18.66 -4.07 -11.98
N GLY A 365 19.72 -3.69 -11.27
CA GLY A 365 19.62 -3.01 -9.98
C GLY A 365 18.95 -1.63 -10.07
N ALA A 366 19.19 -0.88 -11.15
CA ALA A 366 18.52 0.40 -11.42
C ALA A 366 17.05 0.18 -11.75
N GLN A 367 16.74 -0.76 -12.64
CA GLN A 367 15.36 -1.10 -13.03
C GLN A 367 14.54 -1.54 -11.81
N MET A 368 15.08 -2.41 -10.94
CA MET A 368 14.42 -2.80 -9.67
C MET A 368 14.15 -1.60 -8.76
N ARG A 369 15.12 -0.69 -8.64
CA ARG A 369 14.99 0.50 -7.81
C ARG A 369 13.91 1.43 -8.35
N LEU A 370 13.88 1.65 -9.65
CA LEU A 370 12.88 2.47 -10.33
C LEU A 370 11.47 1.91 -10.15
N ILE A 371 11.28 0.60 -10.36
CA ILE A 371 9.98 -0.07 -10.17
C ILE A 371 9.57 -0.06 -8.69
N GLY A 372 10.48 -0.41 -7.77
CA GLY A 372 10.17 -0.50 -6.34
C GLY A 372 9.81 0.83 -5.70
N ASN A 373 10.43 1.92 -6.15
CA ASN A 373 10.15 3.27 -5.67
C ASN A 373 8.94 3.92 -6.33
N ALA A 374 8.49 3.44 -7.49
CA ALA A 374 7.44 4.09 -8.25
C ALA A 374 6.11 4.17 -7.51
N VAL A 375 5.37 5.23 -7.77
CA VAL A 375 3.92 5.27 -7.57
C VAL A 375 3.26 4.49 -8.71
N PRO A 376 2.36 3.54 -8.43
CA PRO A 376 1.71 2.78 -9.48
C PRO A 376 0.88 3.67 -10.42
N PRO A 377 1.06 3.58 -11.76
CA PRO A 377 0.33 4.41 -12.72
C PRO A 377 -1.20 4.37 -12.58
N LEU A 378 -1.79 3.21 -12.27
CA LEU A 378 -3.26 3.12 -12.08
C LEU A 378 -3.77 3.85 -10.83
N LEU A 379 -2.99 3.86 -9.74
CA LEU A 379 -3.29 4.70 -8.57
C LEU A 379 -3.16 6.19 -8.93
N ALA A 380 -2.08 6.57 -9.60
CA ALA A 380 -1.86 7.94 -10.05
C ALA A 380 -2.97 8.41 -11.00
N ARG A 381 -3.44 7.53 -11.89
CA ARG A 381 -4.53 7.79 -12.81
C ARG A 381 -5.85 8.08 -12.10
N SER A 382 -6.18 7.31 -11.05
CA SER A 382 -7.38 7.55 -10.24
C SER A 382 -7.31 8.91 -9.53
N LEU A 383 -6.13 9.28 -9.01
CA LEU A 383 -5.91 10.59 -8.38
C LEU A 383 -6.01 11.73 -9.40
N ALA A 384 -5.42 11.56 -10.58
CA ALA A 384 -5.44 12.56 -11.66
C ALA A 384 -6.87 12.88 -12.12
N ARG A 385 -7.69 11.83 -12.34
CA ARG A 385 -9.10 11.96 -12.73
C ARG A 385 -9.92 12.75 -11.71
N GLN A 386 -9.73 12.44 -10.44
CA GLN A 386 -10.43 13.14 -9.36
C GLN A 386 -9.95 14.58 -9.19
N LEU A 387 -8.65 14.81 -9.36
CA LEU A 387 -8.07 16.15 -9.26
C LEU A 387 -8.52 17.05 -10.44
N ASP A 388 -8.57 16.49 -11.66
CA ASP A 388 -9.10 17.19 -12.83
C ASP A 388 -10.53 17.67 -12.60
N ALA A 389 -11.40 16.77 -12.12
CA ALA A 389 -12.78 17.10 -11.79
C ALA A 389 -12.88 18.21 -10.71
N HIS A 390 -12.08 18.11 -9.66
CA HIS A 390 -12.04 19.10 -8.60
C HIS A 390 -11.61 20.48 -9.11
N LEU A 391 -10.55 20.52 -9.92
CA LEU A 391 -10.03 21.77 -10.51
C LEU A 391 -10.97 22.39 -11.56
N GLU A 392 -11.87 21.59 -12.14
CA GLU A 392 -12.96 22.05 -13.02
C GLU A 392 -14.25 22.40 -12.27
N GLY A 393 -14.32 22.23 -10.95
CA GLY A 393 -15.48 22.50 -10.13
C GLY A 393 -16.62 21.47 -10.28
N ARG A 394 -16.29 20.24 -10.75
CA ARG A 394 -17.24 19.12 -10.79
C ARG A 394 -17.32 18.46 -9.42
N ALA A 395 -18.51 17.99 -9.05
CA ALA A 395 -18.70 17.28 -7.78
C ALA A 395 -17.95 15.94 -7.78
N ALA A 396 -17.42 15.56 -6.61
CA ALA A 396 -16.60 14.36 -6.47
C ALA A 396 -17.37 13.06 -6.77
N ASP A 397 -18.65 13.01 -6.44
CA ASP A 397 -19.56 11.89 -6.70
C ASP A 397 -19.99 11.77 -8.17
N GLU A 398 -19.75 12.79 -8.99
CA GLU A 398 -19.94 12.73 -10.45
C GLU A 398 -18.76 12.06 -11.18
N VAL A 399 -17.66 11.76 -10.46
CA VAL A 399 -16.47 11.17 -11.05
C VAL A 399 -16.57 9.65 -11.00
N GLU A 400 -16.82 9.04 -12.15
CA GLU A 400 -16.84 7.57 -12.27
C GLU A 400 -15.50 6.95 -11.85
N PRO A 401 -15.49 5.98 -10.92
CA PRO A 401 -14.28 5.29 -10.52
C PRO A 401 -13.59 4.62 -11.71
N LEU A 402 -12.27 4.69 -11.77
CA LEU A 402 -11.49 3.99 -12.78
C LEU A 402 -11.60 2.48 -12.58
N ILE A 403 -12.29 1.78 -13.48
CA ILE A 403 -12.39 0.31 -13.47
C ILE A 403 -11.49 -0.26 -14.57
N VAL A 404 -10.62 -1.19 -14.20
CA VAL A 404 -9.81 -2.01 -15.10
C VAL A 404 -10.06 -3.46 -14.73
N GLY A 405 -10.62 -4.22 -15.67
CA GLY A 405 -10.96 -5.63 -15.49
C GLY A 405 -12.44 -5.91 -15.76
N PRO A 406 -12.82 -7.17 -16.04
CA PRO A 406 -14.18 -7.52 -16.42
C PRO A 406 -15.15 -7.25 -15.27
N ALA A 407 -16.24 -6.58 -15.57
CA ALA A 407 -17.38 -6.41 -14.67
C ALA A 407 -18.00 -7.76 -14.23
N ASP A 408 -17.71 -8.85 -14.94
CA ASP A 408 -18.36 -10.16 -14.81
C ASP A 408 -17.61 -11.20 -13.96
N TYR A 409 -16.59 -10.82 -13.18
CA TYR A 409 -15.95 -11.77 -12.25
C TYR A 409 -16.80 -12.08 -11.00
N ARG A 410 -18.11 -11.94 -11.12
CA ARG A 410 -19.10 -12.42 -10.15
C ARG A 410 -19.22 -13.93 -10.29
N GLY A 411 -18.40 -14.69 -9.60
CA GLY A 411 -18.73 -16.09 -9.41
C GLY A 411 -17.70 -17.15 -9.75
N VAL A 412 -16.40 -16.84 -9.83
CA VAL A 412 -15.40 -17.91 -9.79
C VAL A 412 -15.20 -18.31 -8.32
N PRO A 413 -15.59 -19.53 -7.92
CA PRO A 413 -15.27 -20.04 -6.59
C PRO A 413 -13.75 -20.04 -6.44
N VAL A 414 -13.24 -19.45 -5.36
CA VAL A 414 -11.82 -19.50 -5.02
C VAL A 414 -11.49 -20.95 -4.67
N PRO A 415 -10.76 -21.71 -5.50
CA PRO A 415 -10.33 -23.05 -5.12
C PRO A 415 -9.27 -22.90 -4.02
N GLY A 416 -9.39 -23.56 -2.88
CA GLY A 416 -8.35 -23.69 -1.89
C GLY A 416 -8.45 -22.80 -0.64
N GLY A 417 -9.65 -22.38 -0.21
CA GLY A 417 -9.84 -21.54 0.99
C GLY A 417 -9.26 -22.10 2.30
N ALA A 418 -8.91 -23.37 2.37
CA ALA A 418 -8.33 -23.98 3.57
C ALA A 418 -6.80 -23.80 3.70
N GLU A 419 -6.05 -23.73 2.59
CA GLU A 419 -4.58 -23.60 2.62
C GLU A 419 -4.11 -22.14 2.65
N ALA A 420 -4.80 -21.24 1.94
CA ALA A 420 -4.56 -19.78 2.04
C ALA A 420 -4.68 -19.28 3.48
N ALA A 421 -5.51 -19.92 4.22
CA ALA A 421 -5.80 -19.63 5.61
C ALA A 421 -4.67 -19.96 6.60
N ARG A 422 -3.75 -20.87 6.30
CA ARG A 422 -2.58 -21.14 7.15
C ARG A 422 -1.51 -20.06 7.04
N ALA A 423 -1.33 -19.47 5.87
CA ALA A 423 -0.30 -18.46 5.61
C ALA A 423 -0.62 -17.08 6.24
N MET A 424 -1.90 -16.76 6.43
CA MET A 424 -2.33 -15.46 6.96
C MET A 424 -2.26 -15.30 8.47
N ARG A 425 -1.99 -16.36 9.22
CA ARG A 425 -2.00 -16.35 10.70
C ARG A 425 -0.85 -15.59 11.38
N SER A 426 0.05 -14.96 10.64
CA SER A 426 1.27 -14.39 11.24
C SER A 426 1.44 -12.86 11.14
N ALA A 427 0.47 -12.11 10.62
CA ALA A 427 0.65 -10.68 10.34
C ALA A 427 0.01 -9.70 11.34
N GLY A 428 -0.65 -10.15 12.40
CA GLY A 428 -1.35 -9.29 13.35
C GLY A 428 -0.80 -9.39 14.77
N LYS A 429 0.31 -8.71 15.11
CA LYS A 429 1.09 -9.09 16.31
C LYS A 429 1.24 -8.09 17.45
N HIS A 430 0.61 -6.90 17.43
CA HIS A 430 0.53 -6.12 18.68
C HIS A 430 -0.72 -6.49 19.49
N ASP A 431 -1.86 -6.65 18.82
CA ASP A 431 -3.11 -7.13 19.46
C ASP A 431 -3.00 -8.61 19.88
N ASP A 432 -2.24 -9.44 19.15
CA ASP A 432 -2.07 -10.87 19.45
C ASP A 432 -1.27 -11.13 20.73
N ALA A 433 -0.28 -10.28 21.05
CA ALA A 433 0.50 -10.44 22.26
C ALA A 433 -0.31 -10.09 23.51
N ALA A 434 -1.15 -9.05 23.44
CA ALA A 434 -2.05 -8.67 24.53
C ALA A 434 -3.15 -9.72 24.73
N ARG A 435 -3.80 -10.15 23.63
CA ARG A 435 -4.77 -11.26 23.66
C ARG A 435 -4.18 -12.54 24.21
N ALA A 436 -2.98 -12.92 23.78
CA ALA A 436 -2.31 -14.13 24.28
C ALA A 436 -1.98 -14.07 25.79
N ARG A 437 -1.68 -12.86 26.33
CA ARG A 437 -1.50 -12.69 27.78
C ARG A 437 -2.82 -12.89 28.53
N ILE A 438 -3.89 -12.30 28.04
CA ILE A 438 -5.23 -12.41 28.62
C ILE A 438 -5.71 -13.88 28.56
N ILE A 439 -5.56 -14.54 27.41
CA ILE A 439 -5.93 -15.95 27.24
C ILE A 439 -5.20 -16.83 28.26
N ARG A 440 -3.88 -16.69 28.38
CA ARG A 440 -3.10 -17.49 29.33
C ARG A 440 -3.53 -17.26 30.79
N HIS A 441 -3.84 -16.02 31.15
CA HIS A 441 -4.31 -15.68 32.47
C HIS A 441 -5.68 -16.29 32.76
N LEU A 442 -6.64 -16.15 31.85
CA LEU A 442 -7.98 -16.72 32.00
C LEU A 442 -7.96 -18.26 31.98
N GLN A 443 -7.09 -18.88 31.19
CA GLN A 443 -6.88 -20.34 31.20
C GLN A 443 -6.22 -20.85 32.49
N ALA A 444 -5.36 -20.04 33.12
CA ALA A 444 -4.80 -20.36 34.42
C ALA A 444 -5.85 -20.32 35.56
N LEU A 445 -6.96 -19.64 35.32
CA LEU A 445 -8.16 -19.65 36.18
C LEU A 445 -9.18 -20.73 35.75
N GLU A 446 -8.75 -21.72 34.96
CA GLU A 446 -9.56 -22.83 34.44
C GLU A 446 -10.77 -22.40 33.58
N LEU A 447 -10.74 -21.18 33.00
CA LEU A 447 -11.83 -20.66 32.17
C LEU A 447 -11.68 -21.07 30.71
N SER A 448 -12.80 -21.43 30.07
CA SER A 448 -12.87 -21.76 28.64
C SER A 448 -12.95 -20.48 27.82
N VAL A 449 -11.88 -20.13 27.09
CA VAL A 449 -11.77 -18.90 26.30
C VAL A 449 -11.87 -19.21 24.81
N LYS A 450 -12.83 -18.60 24.13
CA LYS A 450 -12.92 -18.59 22.66
C LYS A 450 -12.36 -17.29 22.10
N SER A 451 -11.51 -17.39 21.09
CA SER A 451 -10.96 -16.24 20.36
C SER A 451 -11.81 -15.95 19.13
N HIS A 452 -11.98 -14.67 18.81
CA HIS A 452 -12.76 -14.22 17.64
C HIS A 452 -14.14 -14.89 17.54
N HIS A 453 -14.94 -14.66 18.55
CA HIS A 453 -16.24 -15.29 18.67
C HIS A 453 -17.37 -14.32 18.34
N THR A 454 -18.18 -14.67 17.33
CA THR A 454 -19.42 -13.91 17.06
C THR A 454 -20.39 -14.14 18.20
N VAL A 455 -20.79 -13.07 18.86
CA VAL A 455 -21.71 -13.16 20.02
C VAL A 455 -23.09 -13.57 19.54
N PRO A 456 -23.65 -14.70 20.01
CA PRO A 456 -24.93 -15.20 19.55
C PRO A 456 -26.07 -14.15 19.68
N GLY A 457 -26.81 -13.95 18.59
CA GLY A 457 -27.88 -12.93 18.56
C GLY A 457 -27.42 -11.53 18.16
N THR A 458 -26.16 -11.37 17.78
CA THR A 458 -25.61 -10.13 17.21
C THR A 458 -24.70 -10.45 16.01
N ASP A 459 -24.39 -9.40 15.23
CA ASP A 459 -23.36 -9.46 14.16
C ASP A 459 -21.97 -9.03 14.66
N VAL A 460 -21.76 -9.00 15.98
CA VAL A 460 -20.55 -8.47 16.58
C VAL A 460 -19.59 -9.60 16.96
N ASP A 461 -18.35 -9.51 16.46
CA ASP A 461 -17.26 -10.41 16.83
C ASP A 461 -16.47 -9.82 18.00
N ALA A 462 -16.50 -10.52 19.14
CA ALA A 462 -15.64 -10.22 20.27
C ALA A 462 -14.23 -10.79 20.05
N ASP A 463 -13.19 -10.07 20.50
CA ASP A 463 -11.80 -10.54 20.41
C ASP A 463 -11.61 -11.83 21.19
N LEU A 464 -12.24 -11.92 22.37
CA LEU A 464 -12.30 -13.11 23.22
C LEU A 464 -13.71 -13.24 23.82
N ALA A 465 -14.15 -14.47 24.09
CA ALA A 465 -15.42 -14.73 24.75
C ALA A 465 -15.30 -15.88 25.77
N LEU A 466 -15.93 -15.70 26.92
CA LEU A 466 -16.24 -16.75 27.88
C LEU A 466 -17.73 -17.09 27.69
N VAL A 467 -18.01 -18.01 26.78
CA VAL A 467 -19.39 -18.28 26.32
C VAL A 467 -20.27 -18.79 27.45
N ASP A 468 -19.71 -19.65 28.31
CA ASP A 468 -20.44 -20.24 29.44
C ASP A 468 -20.83 -19.21 30.51
N LYS A 469 -20.09 -18.09 30.57
CA LYS A 469 -20.37 -16.97 31.49
C LYS A 469 -21.02 -15.78 30.79
N GLN A 470 -21.29 -15.88 29.48
CA GLN A 470 -21.83 -14.79 28.65
C GLN A 470 -21.00 -13.49 28.76
N ILE A 471 -19.68 -13.61 28.69
CA ILE A 471 -18.77 -12.47 28.74
C ILE A 471 -18.07 -12.31 27.41
N ALA A 472 -18.13 -11.10 26.84
CA ALA A 472 -17.41 -10.69 25.65
C ALA A 472 -16.28 -9.71 26.01
N ILE A 473 -15.09 -9.92 25.48
CA ILE A 473 -13.92 -9.10 25.79
C ILE A 473 -13.35 -8.51 24.51
N PHE A 474 -13.18 -7.20 24.50
CA PHE A 474 -12.54 -6.44 23.42
C PHE A 474 -11.18 -5.94 23.86
N VAL A 475 -10.14 -6.27 23.11
CA VAL A 475 -8.77 -5.82 23.37
C VAL A 475 -8.46 -4.61 22.48
N GLN A 476 -8.28 -3.45 23.09
CA GLN A 476 -8.04 -2.18 22.39
C GLN A 476 -6.56 -1.83 22.34
N GLY A 477 -6.03 -1.62 21.15
CA GLY A 477 -4.70 -1.04 20.94
C GLY A 477 -4.66 0.41 21.44
N CYS A 478 -3.70 0.73 22.31
CA CYS A 478 -3.58 2.04 22.95
C CYS A 478 -3.53 3.21 21.97
N PHE A 479 -2.87 2.99 20.84
CA PHE A 479 -2.72 4.01 19.81
C PHE A 479 -3.97 4.15 18.94
N ILE A 480 -4.59 3.02 18.58
CA ILE A 480 -5.73 2.97 17.64
C ILE A 480 -6.99 3.60 18.23
N TYR A 481 -7.20 3.46 19.53
CA TYR A 481 -8.38 3.95 20.25
C TYR A 481 -8.09 5.14 21.17
N GLY A 482 -6.89 5.73 21.08
CA GLY A 482 -6.56 6.95 21.83
C GLY A 482 -6.50 6.79 23.34
N CYS A 483 -5.81 5.75 23.84
CA CYS A 483 -5.67 5.48 25.26
C CYS A 483 -5.27 6.73 26.06
N PRO A 484 -5.99 7.08 27.14
CA PRO A 484 -5.69 8.28 27.94
C PRO A 484 -4.31 8.26 28.61
N LYS A 485 -3.76 7.07 28.86
CA LYS A 485 -2.43 6.89 29.48
C LYS A 485 -1.29 6.90 28.47
N CYS A 486 -1.47 6.25 27.29
CA CYS A 486 -0.41 6.01 26.33
C CYS A 486 -0.39 7.03 25.18
N ALA A 487 -1.55 7.59 24.82
CA ALA A 487 -1.70 8.51 23.69
C ALA A 487 -1.49 9.99 24.06
N ARG A 488 -0.75 10.28 25.13
CA ARG A 488 -0.44 11.65 25.56
C ARG A 488 0.48 12.35 24.56
N GLY A 489 -0.08 12.99 23.54
CA GLY A 489 0.68 13.73 22.52
C GLY A 489 0.02 13.73 21.15
N THR A 490 -0.95 12.86 20.92
CA THR A 490 -1.66 12.74 19.64
C THR A 490 -2.97 13.56 19.59
N LYS A 491 -3.29 14.29 20.64
CA LYS A 491 -4.60 14.95 20.82
C LYS A 491 -4.84 16.18 19.93
N SER A 492 -3.87 16.64 19.14
CA SER A 492 -3.97 17.89 18.38
C SER A 492 -4.38 17.75 16.91
N GLN A 493 -4.50 16.52 16.37
CA GLN A 493 -4.83 16.32 14.96
C GLN A 493 -6.34 16.10 14.76
N THR A 494 -7.02 17.03 14.14
CA THR A 494 -8.49 17.01 13.98
C THR A 494 -8.99 15.77 13.24
N TRP A 495 -8.32 15.33 12.16
CA TRP A 495 -8.72 14.15 11.40
C TRP A 495 -8.44 12.83 12.14
N TRP A 496 -7.28 12.73 12.84
CA TRP A 496 -6.96 11.57 13.68
C TRP A 496 -7.89 11.48 14.87
N LYS A 497 -8.25 12.63 15.44
CA LYS A 497 -9.27 12.70 16.47
C LYS A 497 -10.61 12.19 15.95
N ALA A 498 -11.02 12.61 14.76
CA ALA A 498 -12.25 12.13 14.12
C ALA A 498 -12.24 10.61 13.87
N ASP A 499 -11.11 10.03 13.44
CA ASP A 499 -10.99 8.58 13.26
C ASP A 499 -11.01 7.82 14.60
N ILE A 500 -10.34 8.34 15.62
CA ILE A 500 -10.43 7.80 16.99
C ILE A 500 -11.87 7.90 17.49
N ASP A 501 -12.50 9.07 17.39
CA ASP A 501 -13.86 9.33 17.86
C ASP A 501 -14.86 8.40 17.15
N ARG A 502 -14.71 8.20 15.84
CA ARG A 502 -15.51 7.23 15.07
C ARG A 502 -15.32 5.81 15.59
N ARG A 503 -14.09 5.35 15.79
CA ARG A 503 -13.79 3.98 16.30
C ARG A 503 -14.30 3.78 17.72
N VAL A 504 -14.20 4.80 18.55
CA VAL A 504 -14.74 4.78 19.91
C VAL A 504 -16.27 4.69 19.87
N THR A 505 -16.91 5.43 18.97
CA THR A 505 -18.37 5.37 18.76
C THR A 505 -18.81 4.01 18.25
N GLU A 506 -18.15 3.48 17.20
CA GLU A 506 -18.43 2.13 16.67
C GLU A 506 -18.28 1.06 17.76
N ARG A 507 -17.24 1.17 18.60
CA ARG A 507 -17.03 0.24 19.71
C ARG A 507 -18.12 0.36 20.77
N ALA A 508 -18.54 1.57 21.09
CA ALA A 508 -19.63 1.80 22.03
C ALA A 508 -20.97 1.22 21.53
N GLU A 509 -21.25 1.34 20.24
CA GLU A 509 -22.42 0.71 19.61
C GLU A 509 -22.36 -0.82 19.67
N GLN A 510 -21.20 -1.41 19.39
CA GLN A 510 -20.97 -2.84 19.51
C GLN A 510 -21.16 -3.35 20.94
N VAL A 511 -20.62 -2.65 21.92
CA VAL A 511 -20.79 -2.94 23.35
C VAL A 511 -22.27 -2.91 23.71
N ALA A 512 -22.98 -1.82 23.37
CA ALA A 512 -24.40 -1.67 23.66
C ALA A 512 -25.27 -2.75 22.98
N ALA A 513 -24.89 -3.21 21.79
CA ALA A 513 -25.60 -4.30 21.09
C ALA A 513 -25.48 -5.64 21.84
N ILE A 514 -24.30 -5.92 22.39
CA ILE A 514 -24.02 -7.15 23.13
C ILE A 514 -24.69 -7.11 24.51
N GLU A 515 -24.61 -5.97 25.21
CA GLU A 515 -25.24 -5.80 26.52
C GLU A 515 -26.77 -5.92 26.48
N ARG A 516 -27.40 -5.43 25.39
CA ARG A 516 -28.86 -5.56 25.20
C ARG A 516 -29.37 -6.99 25.16
N ILE A 517 -28.53 -7.94 24.81
CA ILE A 517 -28.88 -9.37 24.80
C ILE A 517 -28.43 -10.12 26.07
N GLY A 518 -28.02 -9.36 27.11
CA GLY A 518 -27.72 -9.89 28.44
C GLY A 518 -26.29 -10.40 28.63
N TRP A 519 -25.37 -10.11 27.69
CA TRP A 519 -23.95 -10.43 27.87
C TRP A 519 -23.24 -9.32 28.62
N THR A 520 -22.26 -9.69 29.44
CA THR A 520 -21.33 -8.73 30.06
C THR A 520 -20.20 -8.40 29.07
N VAL A 521 -19.86 -7.12 28.95
CA VAL A 521 -18.79 -6.70 28.05
C VAL A 521 -17.62 -6.09 28.82
N ALA A 522 -16.41 -6.53 28.53
CA ALA A 522 -15.18 -5.91 29.01
C ALA A 522 -14.38 -5.33 27.85
N VAL A 523 -14.02 -4.05 27.94
CA VAL A 523 -13.07 -3.41 27.06
C VAL A 523 -11.75 -3.26 27.82
N VAL A 524 -10.66 -3.78 27.25
CA VAL A 524 -9.34 -3.88 27.88
C VAL A 524 -8.28 -3.24 27.00
N TRP A 525 -7.43 -2.40 27.56
CA TRP A 525 -6.31 -1.82 26.82
C TRP A 525 -5.14 -2.80 26.74
N GLU A 526 -4.40 -2.78 25.63
CA GLU A 526 -3.24 -3.69 25.40
C GLU A 526 -2.17 -3.64 26.49
N HIS A 527 -2.08 -2.55 27.27
CA HIS A 527 -1.12 -2.39 28.37
C HIS A 527 -1.67 -2.80 29.74
N GLU A 528 -2.96 -3.10 29.85
CA GLU A 528 -3.56 -3.50 31.14
C GLU A 528 -3.08 -4.87 31.60
N ASP A 529 -3.00 -5.03 32.92
CA ASP A 529 -2.68 -6.30 33.53
C ASP A 529 -3.89 -7.24 33.43
N PRO A 530 -3.75 -8.46 32.88
CA PRO A 530 -4.83 -9.44 32.85
C PRO A 530 -5.47 -9.78 34.21
N ALA A 531 -4.73 -9.69 35.31
CA ALA A 531 -5.27 -9.90 36.65
C ALA A 531 -6.37 -8.87 36.99
N THR A 532 -6.15 -7.60 36.64
CA THR A 532 -7.15 -6.53 36.84
C THR A 532 -8.46 -6.80 36.08
N LEU A 533 -8.38 -7.48 34.93
CA LEU A 533 -9.56 -7.87 34.16
C LEU A 533 -10.37 -8.94 34.88
N ALA A 534 -9.72 -9.97 35.47
CA ALA A 534 -10.39 -11.02 36.20
C ALA A 534 -11.14 -10.46 37.44
N ASP A 535 -10.47 -9.56 38.17
CA ASP A 535 -11.10 -8.86 39.31
C ASP A 535 -12.32 -8.03 38.89
N ARG A 536 -12.18 -7.30 37.81
CA ARG A 536 -13.22 -6.42 37.25
C ARG A 536 -14.46 -7.19 36.77
N LEU A 537 -14.26 -8.42 36.31
CA LEU A 537 -15.32 -9.33 35.86
C LEU A 537 -15.87 -10.22 36.98
N GLY A 538 -15.29 -10.16 38.18
CA GLY A 538 -15.71 -10.99 39.34
C GLY A 538 -15.51 -12.49 39.09
N ILE A 539 -14.50 -12.87 38.27
CA ILE A 539 -14.26 -14.27 37.89
C ILE A 539 -13.05 -14.88 38.60
N GLY A 540 -12.42 -14.14 39.54
CA GLY A 540 -11.22 -14.56 40.26
C GLY A 540 -11.48 -15.18 41.63
N ASP A 541 -12.66 -15.06 42.23
CA ASP A 541 -12.91 -15.41 43.65
C ASP A 541 -13.58 -16.79 43.89
N GLU A 542 -13.83 -17.59 42.86
CA GLU A 542 -14.47 -18.91 43.06
C GLU A 542 -13.47 -20.10 43.27
N ALA A 543 -12.16 -19.83 43.35
CA ALA A 543 -11.11 -20.84 43.57
C ALA A 543 -10.28 -20.53 44.81
N ALA A 544 -10.93 -20.43 46.02
CA ALA A 544 -10.27 -20.42 47.32
C ALA A 544 -10.98 -21.42 48.26
#